data_004d125db0da6d7cecbd91d8f21a5d64
#
_entry.id   004d125db0da6d7cecbd91d8f21a5d64
#
_cell.length_a   1.000
_cell.length_b   1.000
_cell.length_c   1.000
_cell.angle_alpha   90.00
_cell.angle_beta   90.00
_cell.angle_gamma   90.00
#
_symmetry.space_group_name_H-M   'P 1'
#
loop_
_entity.id
_entity.type
_entity.pdbx_description
1 polymer ?
#
loop_
_entity_poly.entity_id
_entity_poly.type
_entity_poly.pdbx_seq_one_letter_code
_entity_poly.pdbx_strand_id
1 'polypeptide(L)'
;MLAAAVPKAPGNSVNFSFIFKLIIYGLCMNFSYFLLEQILNINSYITLAIRDLGNQLFGKSICFSELISIINNSVSIDNSSLNIFSLDGLLKTTMSISLLGLVFSYSLRYILIKIFILIAPFAILSKASSSLSWFFKAWSRNLFSLLFIQIIVSFVLLILFSMKYDSANLFTKFIYIGGIYALLQVNSFVRDFVGGVSTNISQGVNN
;
A
#
# COMPACT_ATOMS: atom_id res chain seq x y z
N MET A 1 -44.42 50.73 -36.25
CA MET A 1 -44.37 49.24 -36.24
C MET A 1 -43.20 48.78 -35.35
N LEU A 2 -43.51 48.50 -34.12
CA LEU A 2 -42.55 47.94 -33.16
C LEU A 2 -42.71 46.39 -33.21
N ALA A 3 -41.74 45.70 -33.79
CA ALA A 3 -41.67 44.28 -33.75
C ALA A 3 -41.04 43.91 -32.36
N ALA A 4 -41.88 43.45 -31.45
CA ALA A 4 -41.43 42.93 -30.16
C ALA A 4 -40.61 41.66 -30.39
N ALA A 5 -39.31 41.72 -30.10
CA ALA A 5 -38.44 40.54 -30.03
C ALA A 5 -38.87 39.65 -28.87
N VAL A 6 -39.54 38.54 -29.19
CA VAL A 6 -39.84 37.48 -28.22
C VAL A 6 -38.51 36.86 -27.76
N PRO A 7 -38.16 36.90 -26.47
CA PRO A 7 -36.95 36.23 -26.01
C PRO A 7 -37.14 34.71 -26.18
N LYS A 8 -36.30 34.14 -27.04
CA LYS A 8 -36.21 32.69 -27.22
C LYS A 8 -35.81 32.07 -25.88
N ALA A 9 -36.72 31.35 -25.23
CA ALA A 9 -36.42 30.61 -24.03
C ALA A 9 -35.21 29.70 -24.28
N PRO A 10 -34.23 29.64 -23.39
CA PRO A 10 -33.14 28.70 -23.53
C PRO A 10 -33.73 27.29 -23.46
N GLY A 11 -33.79 26.64 -24.61
CA GLY A 11 -34.18 25.24 -24.69
C GLY A 11 -33.22 24.42 -23.82
N ASN A 12 -33.67 23.96 -22.66
CA ASN A 12 -33.02 22.94 -21.87
C ASN A 12 -32.96 21.66 -22.70
N SER A 13 -31.99 21.55 -23.60
CA SER A 13 -31.65 20.27 -24.18
C SER A 13 -31.09 19.42 -23.06
N VAL A 14 -31.97 18.65 -22.46
CA VAL A 14 -31.58 17.64 -21.45
C VAL A 14 -30.51 16.80 -22.12
N ASN A 15 -29.32 16.86 -21.56
CA ASN A 15 -28.15 16.23 -22.15
C ASN A 15 -28.25 14.71 -21.90
N PHE A 16 -28.98 13.99 -22.79
CA PHE A 16 -29.24 12.56 -22.69
C PHE A 16 -27.97 11.75 -22.48
N SER A 17 -26.83 12.21 -23.03
CA SER A 17 -25.53 11.63 -22.79
C SER A 17 -25.10 11.71 -21.32
N PHE A 18 -25.43 12.81 -20.64
CA PHE A 18 -25.13 12.96 -19.20
C PHE A 18 -26.01 12.05 -18.35
N ILE A 19 -27.32 12.00 -18.65
CA ILE A 19 -28.25 11.10 -17.93
C ILE A 19 -27.84 9.65 -18.08
N PHE A 20 -27.52 9.22 -19.32
CA PHE A 20 -27.08 7.85 -19.57
C PHE A 20 -25.80 7.49 -18.81
N LYS A 21 -24.80 8.41 -18.78
CA LYS A 21 -23.60 8.25 -17.96
C LYS A 21 -23.94 8.13 -16.48
N LEU A 22 -24.84 8.97 -15.98
CA LEU A 22 -25.23 8.96 -14.57
C LEU A 22 -25.88 7.63 -14.17
N ILE A 23 -26.73 7.05 -15.03
CA ILE A 23 -27.35 5.74 -14.80
C ILE A 23 -26.28 4.64 -14.76
N ILE A 24 -25.37 4.61 -15.74
CA ILE A 24 -24.30 3.60 -15.78
C ILE A 24 -23.41 3.69 -14.55
N TYR A 25 -22.92 4.89 -14.22
CA TYR A 25 -22.05 5.04 -13.06
C TYR A 25 -22.77 4.87 -11.73
N GLY A 26 -24.10 5.16 -11.67
CA GLY A 26 -24.93 4.82 -10.52
C GLY A 26 -25.05 3.30 -10.31
N LEU A 27 -25.20 2.53 -11.38
CA LEU A 27 -25.15 1.06 -11.32
C LEU A 27 -23.76 0.58 -10.88
N CYS A 28 -22.68 1.10 -11.47
CA CYS A 28 -21.32 0.77 -11.07
C CYS A 28 -21.04 1.12 -9.59
N MET A 29 -21.62 2.20 -9.06
CA MET A 29 -21.51 2.56 -7.66
C MET A 29 -22.11 1.47 -6.75
N ASN A 30 -23.28 0.91 -7.09
CA ASN A 30 -23.90 -0.17 -6.33
C ASN A 30 -23.03 -1.45 -6.33
N PHE A 31 -22.34 -1.74 -7.43
CA PHE A 31 -21.43 -2.87 -7.56
C PHE A 31 -19.99 -2.57 -7.11
N SER A 32 -19.71 -1.35 -6.64
CA SER A 32 -18.34 -0.90 -6.34
C SER A 32 -17.63 -1.79 -5.32
N TYR A 33 -18.32 -2.18 -4.26
CA TYR A 33 -17.75 -3.05 -3.23
C TYR A 33 -17.44 -4.43 -3.76
N PHE A 34 -18.33 -5.01 -4.56
CA PHE A 34 -18.09 -6.29 -5.21
C PHE A 34 -16.87 -6.26 -6.14
N LEU A 35 -16.76 -5.21 -6.97
CA LEU A 35 -15.61 -5.04 -7.87
C LEU A 35 -14.30 -4.91 -7.07
N LEU A 36 -14.32 -4.12 -6.00
CA LEU A 36 -13.15 -3.97 -5.13
C LEU A 36 -12.78 -5.25 -4.43
N GLU A 37 -13.75 -6.02 -3.95
CA GLU A 37 -13.52 -7.32 -3.33
C GLU A 37 -12.81 -8.26 -4.30
N GLN A 38 -13.22 -8.32 -5.58
CA GLN A 38 -12.53 -9.12 -6.59
C GLN A 38 -11.09 -8.66 -6.81
N ILE A 39 -10.84 -7.34 -6.88
CA ILE A 39 -9.49 -6.79 -7.02
C ILE A 39 -8.62 -7.16 -5.82
N LEU A 40 -9.16 -7.03 -4.60
CA LEU A 40 -8.46 -7.40 -3.37
C LEU A 40 -8.18 -8.91 -3.30
N ASN A 41 -9.12 -9.75 -3.74
CA ASN A 41 -8.95 -11.19 -3.80
C ASN A 41 -7.84 -11.59 -4.79
N ILE A 42 -7.80 -10.97 -5.98
CA ILE A 42 -6.72 -11.20 -6.95
C ILE A 42 -5.36 -10.84 -6.32
N ASN A 43 -5.26 -9.67 -5.68
CA ASN A 43 -4.03 -9.26 -5.00
C ASN A 43 -3.63 -10.23 -3.87
N SER A 44 -4.62 -10.71 -3.11
CA SER A 44 -4.42 -11.71 -2.07
C SER A 44 -3.93 -13.05 -2.63
N TYR A 45 -4.50 -13.53 -3.74
CA TYR A 45 -4.04 -14.77 -4.38
C TYR A 45 -2.60 -14.65 -4.88
N ILE A 46 -2.21 -13.52 -5.45
CA ILE A 46 -0.81 -13.29 -5.87
C ILE A 46 0.13 -13.37 -4.66
N THR A 47 -0.20 -12.67 -3.56
CA THR A 47 0.61 -12.70 -2.34
C THR A 47 0.67 -14.07 -1.69
N LEU A 48 -0.44 -14.82 -1.71
CA LEU A 48 -0.49 -16.21 -1.23
C LEU A 48 0.41 -17.12 -2.08
N ALA A 49 0.34 -17.00 -3.41
CA ALA A 49 1.19 -17.79 -4.31
C ALA A 49 2.68 -17.55 -4.06
N ILE A 50 3.09 -16.29 -3.83
CA ILE A 50 4.48 -15.97 -3.47
C ILE A 50 4.86 -16.60 -2.13
N ARG A 51 3.96 -16.56 -1.14
CA ARG A 51 4.18 -17.17 0.17
C ARG A 51 4.29 -18.70 0.09
N ASP A 52 3.42 -19.32 -0.70
CA ASP A 52 3.42 -20.78 -0.88
C ASP A 52 4.68 -21.24 -1.62
N LEU A 53 5.15 -20.46 -2.61
CA LEU A 53 6.45 -20.70 -3.24
C LEU A 53 7.58 -20.68 -2.21
N GLY A 54 7.56 -19.72 -1.30
CA GLY A 54 8.56 -19.64 -0.23
C GLY A 54 8.47 -20.79 0.75
N ASN A 55 7.25 -21.23 1.11
CA ASN A 55 7.07 -22.41 1.94
C ASN A 55 7.65 -23.67 1.29
N GLN A 56 7.43 -23.85 -0.02
CA GLN A 56 7.96 -24.99 -0.77
C GLN A 56 9.49 -24.95 -0.89
N LEU A 57 10.08 -23.78 -1.12
CA LEU A 57 11.51 -23.63 -1.33
C LEU A 57 12.32 -23.62 -0.02
N PHE A 58 11.79 -23.04 1.05
CA PHE A 58 12.55 -22.77 2.27
C PHE A 58 12.00 -23.51 3.51
N GLY A 59 10.86 -24.19 3.40
CA GLY A 59 10.21 -24.88 4.50
C GLY A 59 9.75 -23.97 5.65
N LYS A 60 9.61 -22.66 5.39
CA LYS A 60 9.21 -21.64 6.36
C LYS A 60 8.07 -20.80 5.85
N SER A 61 7.17 -20.42 6.74
CA SER A 61 6.08 -19.50 6.43
C SER A 61 6.63 -18.09 6.17
N ILE A 62 6.56 -17.62 4.92
CA ILE A 62 6.97 -16.27 4.56
C ILE A 62 5.85 -15.32 4.92
N CYS A 63 5.89 -14.79 6.14
CA CYS A 63 4.95 -13.81 6.64
C CYS A 63 5.65 -12.76 7.50
N PHE A 64 4.97 -11.62 7.63
CA PHE A 64 5.50 -10.50 8.41
C PHE A 64 5.65 -10.83 9.90
N SER A 65 4.76 -11.65 10.46
CA SER A 65 4.84 -12.12 11.85
C SER A 65 6.08 -12.97 12.10
N GLU A 66 6.50 -13.79 11.14
CA GLU A 66 7.72 -14.60 11.24
C GLU A 66 8.97 -13.71 11.22
N LEU A 67 8.99 -12.66 10.36
CA LEU A 67 10.07 -11.68 10.37
C LEU A 67 10.20 -11.01 11.75
N ILE A 68 9.07 -10.58 12.33
CA ILE A 68 9.05 -10.00 13.68
C ILE A 68 9.59 -10.99 14.71
N SER A 69 9.19 -12.26 14.63
CA SER A 69 9.65 -13.31 15.56
C SER A 69 11.17 -13.53 15.46
N ILE A 70 11.72 -13.63 14.24
CA ILE A 70 13.15 -13.77 14.02
C ILE A 70 13.92 -12.59 14.62
N ILE A 71 13.46 -11.37 14.38
CA ILE A 71 14.11 -10.16 14.88
C ILE A 71 13.98 -10.06 16.40
N ASN A 72 12.79 -10.32 16.96
CA ASN A 72 12.60 -10.32 18.42
C ASN A 72 13.51 -11.34 19.12
N ASN A 73 13.63 -12.54 18.57
CA ASN A 73 14.53 -13.55 19.12
C ASN A 73 16.00 -13.12 19.04
N SER A 74 16.36 -12.31 18.05
CA SER A 74 17.72 -11.78 17.87
C SER A 74 18.03 -10.62 18.81
N VAL A 75 17.00 -9.85 19.14
CA VAL A 75 17.08 -8.66 20.01
C VAL A 75 16.83 -9.03 21.46
N SER A 76 16.12 -10.16 21.74
CA SER A 76 15.88 -10.63 23.09
C SER A 76 17.21 -10.88 23.79
N ILE A 77 17.35 -10.21 24.91
CA ILE A 77 18.55 -10.04 25.69
C ILE A 77 18.78 -11.32 26.49
N ASP A 78 19.81 -12.04 26.14
CA ASP A 78 20.46 -12.87 27.14
C ASP A 78 20.97 -11.94 28.25
N ASN A 79 20.75 -12.29 29.49
CA ASN A 79 21.03 -11.55 30.73
C ASN A 79 22.47 -11.02 30.91
N SER A 80 23.29 -10.95 29.90
CA SER A 80 24.63 -10.41 29.90
C SER A 80 24.59 -8.96 29.42
N SER A 81 24.88 -8.06 30.36
CA SER A 81 25.14 -6.61 30.22
C SER A 81 24.98 -6.03 28.79
N LEU A 82 23.90 -5.27 28.60
CA LEU A 82 23.68 -4.45 27.40
C LEU A 82 24.82 -3.43 27.25
N ASN A 83 25.87 -3.78 26.58
CA ASN A 83 26.80 -2.82 26.06
C ASN A 83 26.22 -2.21 24.79
N ILE A 84 25.38 -1.16 24.94
CA ILE A 84 24.76 -0.41 23.84
C ILE A 84 25.85 0.16 22.89
N PHE A 85 27.04 0.39 23.41
CA PHE A 85 28.21 0.88 22.67
C PHE A 85 28.99 -0.24 21.95
N SER A 86 28.63 -1.52 22.13
CA SER A 86 29.19 -2.60 21.31
C SER A 86 28.58 -2.58 19.91
N LEU A 87 29.33 -3.00 18.90
CA LEU A 87 28.83 -3.11 17.51
C LEU A 87 27.53 -3.95 17.45
N ASP A 88 27.46 -5.02 18.21
CA ASP A 88 26.29 -5.89 18.29
C ASP A 88 25.09 -5.20 18.96
N GLY A 89 25.31 -4.43 20.03
CA GLY A 89 24.28 -3.62 20.66
C GLY A 89 23.71 -2.55 19.75
N LEU A 90 24.57 -1.87 19.00
CA LEU A 90 24.16 -0.85 18.03
C LEU A 90 23.35 -1.45 16.88
N LEU A 91 23.74 -2.63 16.37
CA LEU A 91 22.97 -3.34 15.33
C LEU A 91 21.60 -3.77 15.85
N LYS A 92 21.52 -4.35 17.05
CA LYS A 92 20.25 -4.75 17.69
C LYS A 92 19.31 -3.56 17.88
N THR A 93 19.83 -2.42 18.34
CA THR A 93 19.05 -1.19 18.52
C THR A 93 18.52 -0.66 17.17
N THR A 94 19.37 -0.65 16.14
CA THR A 94 18.98 -0.24 14.79
C THR A 94 17.89 -1.15 14.23
N MET A 95 18.02 -2.47 14.40
CA MET A 95 16.99 -3.44 13.99
C MET A 95 15.65 -3.18 14.68
N SER A 96 15.64 -2.93 15.99
CA SER A 96 14.43 -2.65 16.77
C SER A 96 13.72 -1.39 16.32
N ILE A 97 14.46 -0.30 16.13
CA ILE A 97 13.89 0.99 15.68
C ILE A 97 13.34 0.85 14.26
N SER A 98 14.08 0.19 13.36
CA SER A 98 13.65 -0.05 11.99
C SER A 98 12.41 -0.95 11.93
N LEU A 99 12.34 -1.98 12.78
CA LEU A 99 11.15 -2.85 12.88
C LEU A 99 9.93 -2.07 13.36
N LEU A 100 10.07 -1.20 14.36
CA LEU A 100 8.99 -0.35 14.83
C LEU A 100 8.47 0.56 13.72
N GLY A 101 9.37 1.22 12.98
CA GLY A 101 9.03 2.03 11.81
C GLY A 101 8.29 1.24 10.73
N LEU A 102 8.71 -0.02 10.53
CA LEU A 102 8.08 -0.93 9.58
C LEU A 102 6.64 -1.27 10.00
N VAL A 103 6.41 -1.62 11.27
CA VAL A 103 5.07 -1.90 11.81
C VAL A 103 4.14 -0.70 11.64
N PHE A 104 4.60 0.51 11.96
CA PHE A 104 3.82 1.73 11.75
C PHE A 104 3.49 1.98 10.28
N SER A 105 4.47 1.83 9.39
CA SER A 105 4.28 1.99 7.94
C SER A 105 3.20 1.04 7.40
N TYR A 106 3.20 -0.22 7.86
CA TYR A 106 2.20 -1.21 7.45
C TYR A 106 0.82 -0.94 8.03
N SER A 107 0.74 -0.49 9.28
CA SER A 107 -0.52 -0.11 9.94
C SER A 107 -1.18 1.06 9.20
N LEU A 108 -0.41 2.09 8.86
CA LEU A 108 -0.90 3.22 8.06
C LEU A 108 -1.42 2.78 6.70
N ARG A 109 -0.69 1.90 6.00
CA ARG A 109 -1.13 1.38 4.70
C ARG A 109 -2.45 0.62 4.81
N TYR A 110 -2.61 -0.21 5.83
CA TYR A 110 -3.85 -0.95 6.07
C TYR A 110 -5.04 0.01 6.25
N ILE A 111 -4.87 1.06 7.06
CA ILE A 111 -5.90 2.09 7.28
C ILE A 111 -6.21 2.82 5.97
N LEU A 112 -5.20 3.22 5.20
CA LEU A 112 -5.39 3.88 3.92
C LEU A 112 -6.19 3.03 2.92
N ILE A 113 -5.89 1.74 2.79
CA ILE A 113 -6.67 0.83 1.93
C ILE A 113 -8.14 0.82 2.35
N LYS A 114 -8.44 0.75 3.66
CA LYS A 114 -9.83 0.81 4.18
C LYS A 114 -10.52 2.12 3.82
N ILE A 115 -9.82 3.25 3.94
CA ILE A 115 -10.35 4.56 3.53
C ILE A 115 -10.63 4.60 2.03
N PHE A 116 -9.72 4.09 1.19
CA PHE A 116 -9.92 4.04 -0.26
C PHE A 116 -11.10 3.16 -0.67
N ILE A 117 -11.34 2.04 0.05
CA ILE A 117 -12.51 1.18 -0.14
C ILE A 117 -13.80 1.94 0.22
N LEU A 118 -13.80 2.66 1.34
CA LEU A 118 -14.98 3.43 1.79
C LEU A 118 -15.34 4.55 0.80
N ILE A 119 -14.36 5.19 0.20
CA ILE A 119 -14.54 6.30 -0.77
C ILE A 119 -14.88 5.79 -2.18
N ALA A 120 -14.72 4.50 -2.46
CA ALA A 120 -14.89 3.92 -3.80
C ALA A 120 -16.21 4.28 -4.50
N PRO A 121 -17.40 4.19 -3.85
CA PRO A 121 -18.65 4.55 -4.50
C PRO A 121 -18.64 5.99 -5.04
N PHE A 122 -18.11 6.93 -4.25
CA PHE A 122 -18.01 8.35 -4.63
C PHE A 122 -16.99 8.55 -5.77
N ALA A 123 -15.87 7.83 -5.70
CA ALA A 123 -14.85 7.88 -6.74
C ALA A 123 -15.40 7.40 -8.09
N ILE A 124 -16.15 6.30 -8.11
CA ILE A 124 -16.79 5.77 -9.33
C ILE A 124 -17.81 6.75 -9.87
N LEU A 125 -18.67 7.31 -8.99
CA LEU A 125 -19.68 8.29 -9.40
C LEU A 125 -19.05 9.57 -9.98
N SER A 126 -17.90 10.00 -9.48
CA SER A 126 -17.18 11.17 -9.99
C SER A 126 -16.82 11.06 -11.46
N LYS A 127 -16.75 9.85 -12.01
CA LYS A 127 -16.51 9.58 -13.43
C LYS A 127 -17.66 10.05 -14.33
N ALA A 128 -18.88 10.20 -13.79
CA ALA A 128 -20.03 10.69 -14.55
C ALA A 128 -19.85 12.13 -15.04
N SER A 129 -19.12 12.95 -14.27
CA SER A 129 -18.82 14.34 -14.59
C SER A 129 -17.39 14.49 -15.13
N SER A 130 -17.26 15.20 -16.27
CA SER A 130 -15.93 15.50 -16.82
C SER A 130 -15.08 16.34 -15.88
N SER A 131 -15.69 17.26 -15.15
CA SER A 131 -15.01 18.13 -14.17
C SER A 131 -14.47 17.37 -12.97
N LEU A 132 -15.11 16.25 -12.56
CA LEU A 132 -14.73 15.43 -11.40
C LEU A 132 -13.96 14.16 -11.78
N SER A 133 -13.75 13.89 -13.06
CA SER A 133 -13.08 12.66 -13.53
C SER A 133 -11.64 12.53 -13.05
N TRP A 134 -10.99 13.65 -12.70
CA TRP A 134 -9.64 13.67 -12.09
C TRP A 134 -9.62 12.94 -10.74
N PHE A 135 -10.69 13.06 -9.96
CA PHE A 135 -10.80 12.39 -8.66
C PHE A 135 -10.77 10.86 -8.79
N PHE A 136 -11.55 10.31 -9.74
CA PHE A 136 -11.48 8.87 -10.03
C PHE A 136 -10.08 8.43 -10.45
N LYS A 137 -9.42 9.19 -11.33
CA LYS A 137 -8.05 8.87 -11.78
C LYS A 137 -7.05 8.87 -10.62
N ALA A 138 -7.13 9.88 -9.74
CA ALA A 138 -6.28 9.98 -8.56
C ALA A 138 -6.55 8.83 -7.58
N TRP A 139 -7.83 8.56 -7.30
CA TRP A 139 -8.26 7.48 -6.41
C TRP A 139 -7.80 6.12 -6.92
N SER A 140 -8.09 5.77 -8.16
CA SER A 140 -7.72 4.46 -8.73
C SER A 140 -6.21 4.26 -8.74
N ARG A 141 -5.44 5.26 -9.17
CA ARG A 141 -3.98 5.20 -9.18
C ARG A 141 -3.41 4.95 -7.79
N ASN A 142 -3.91 5.65 -6.77
CA ASN A 142 -3.46 5.50 -5.41
C ASN A 142 -3.84 4.13 -4.82
N LEU A 143 -5.05 3.63 -5.08
CA LEU A 143 -5.48 2.30 -4.66
C LEU A 143 -4.59 1.21 -5.27
N PHE A 144 -4.37 1.24 -6.58
CA PHE A 144 -3.49 0.28 -7.26
C PHE A 144 -2.05 0.38 -6.75
N SER A 145 -1.55 1.57 -6.47
CA SER A 145 -0.23 1.76 -5.86
C SER A 145 -0.12 1.04 -4.51
N LEU A 146 -1.12 1.20 -3.64
CA LEU A 146 -1.14 0.56 -2.32
C LEU A 146 -1.21 -0.97 -2.41
N LEU A 147 -1.96 -1.51 -3.38
CA LEU A 147 -2.04 -2.95 -3.62
C LEU A 147 -0.73 -3.50 -4.20
N PHE A 148 -0.12 -2.77 -5.14
CA PHE A 148 1.14 -3.17 -5.75
C PHE A 148 2.29 -3.21 -4.73
N ILE A 149 2.31 -2.28 -3.77
CA ILE A 149 3.25 -2.31 -2.65
C ILE A 149 3.18 -3.67 -1.92
N GLN A 150 2.01 -4.23 -1.71
CA GLN A 150 1.85 -5.51 -1.01
C GLN A 150 2.52 -6.67 -1.76
N ILE A 151 2.42 -6.69 -3.08
CA ILE A 151 3.09 -7.68 -3.93
C ILE A 151 4.62 -7.54 -3.81
N ILE A 152 5.14 -6.32 -3.95
CA ILE A 152 6.59 -6.07 -3.83
C ILE A 152 7.12 -6.45 -2.46
N VAL A 153 6.38 -6.13 -1.41
CA VAL A 153 6.73 -6.53 -0.04
C VAL A 153 6.84 -8.05 0.09
N SER A 154 5.91 -8.81 -0.52
CA SER A 154 5.96 -10.27 -0.50
C SER A 154 7.21 -10.80 -1.20
N PHE A 155 7.63 -10.17 -2.31
CA PHE A 155 8.89 -10.50 -2.99
C PHE A 155 10.12 -10.16 -2.13
N VAL A 156 10.16 -8.99 -1.49
CA VAL A 156 11.28 -8.62 -0.62
C VAL A 156 11.39 -9.58 0.55
N LEU A 157 10.26 -9.97 1.15
CA LEU A 157 10.23 -10.99 2.21
C LEU A 157 10.73 -12.34 1.69
N LEU A 158 10.32 -12.76 0.49
CA LEU A 158 10.78 -14.00 -0.12
C LEU A 158 12.31 -14.01 -0.25
N ILE A 159 12.89 -12.93 -0.75
CA ILE A 159 14.34 -12.77 -0.87
C ILE A 159 15.01 -12.81 0.50
N LEU A 160 14.46 -12.08 1.48
CA LEU A 160 15.02 -12.01 2.83
C LEU A 160 15.02 -13.38 3.52
N PHE A 161 13.93 -14.14 3.40
CA PHE A 161 13.81 -15.49 3.95
C PHE A 161 14.61 -16.55 3.19
N SER A 162 15.01 -16.30 1.93
CA SER A 162 15.95 -17.17 1.20
C SER A 162 17.32 -17.22 1.88
N MET A 163 17.65 -16.16 2.62
CA MET A 163 18.88 -16.09 3.39
C MET A 163 18.63 -16.59 4.82
N LYS A 164 19.32 -17.65 5.23
CA LYS A 164 19.21 -18.17 6.60
C LYS A 164 19.73 -17.12 7.58
N TYR A 165 18.89 -16.73 8.54
CA TYR A 165 19.32 -15.86 9.62
C TYR A 165 20.23 -16.63 10.59
N ASP A 166 21.41 -16.08 10.81
CA ASP A 166 22.37 -16.57 11.82
C ASP A 166 22.70 -15.41 12.78
N SER A 167 22.30 -15.56 14.04
CA SER A 167 22.52 -14.55 15.09
C SER A 167 23.99 -14.36 15.45
N ALA A 168 24.86 -15.32 15.18
CA ALA A 168 26.30 -15.24 15.43
C ALA A 168 27.04 -14.46 14.31
N ASN A 169 26.46 -14.40 13.10
CA ASN A 169 27.13 -13.82 11.94
C ASN A 169 26.71 -12.35 11.75
N LEU A 170 27.67 -11.43 11.89
CA LEU A 170 27.44 -9.99 11.67
C LEU A 170 26.93 -9.66 10.28
N PHE A 171 27.43 -10.37 9.25
CA PHE A 171 27.02 -10.14 7.85
C PHE A 171 25.52 -10.41 7.66
N THR A 172 25.00 -11.47 8.27
CA THR A 172 23.57 -11.80 8.21
C THR A 172 22.71 -10.72 8.89
N LYS A 173 23.17 -10.14 9.99
CA LYS A 173 22.49 -9.02 10.67
C LYS A 173 22.41 -7.80 9.76
N PHE A 174 23.51 -7.45 9.06
CA PHE A 174 23.50 -6.34 8.09
C PHE A 174 22.54 -6.57 6.92
N ILE A 175 22.46 -7.80 6.39
CA ILE A 175 21.50 -8.14 5.33
C ILE A 175 20.07 -7.95 5.81
N TYR A 176 19.75 -8.40 7.02
CA TYR A 176 18.39 -8.22 7.57
C TYR A 176 18.06 -6.76 7.85
N ILE A 177 19.00 -5.94 8.34
CA ILE A 177 18.82 -4.49 8.46
C ILE A 177 18.57 -3.87 7.09
N GLY A 178 19.36 -4.22 6.08
CA GLY A 178 19.17 -3.78 4.71
C GLY A 178 17.82 -4.19 4.13
N GLY A 179 17.37 -5.40 4.40
CA GLY A 179 16.04 -5.91 4.01
C GLY A 179 14.90 -5.14 4.67
N ILE A 180 15.00 -4.87 5.97
CA ILE A 180 14.01 -4.04 6.69
C ILE A 180 13.99 -2.62 6.11
N TYR A 181 15.16 -2.05 5.85
CA TYR A 181 15.27 -0.73 5.22
C TYR A 181 14.66 -0.72 3.81
N ALA A 182 14.92 -1.76 3.01
CA ALA A 182 14.30 -1.93 1.69
C ALA A 182 12.76 -1.99 1.80
N LEU A 183 12.23 -2.74 2.80
CA LEU A 183 10.79 -2.80 3.06
C LEU A 183 10.20 -1.43 3.45
N LEU A 184 10.94 -0.59 4.19
CA LEU A 184 10.52 0.79 4.49
C LEU A 184 10.51 1.67 3.24
N GLN A 185 11.46 1.47 2.32
CA GLN A 185 11.60 2.25 1.09
C GLN A 185 10.64 1.81 -0.04
N VAL A 186 10.00 0.64 0.06
CA VAL A 186 9.06 0.15 -0.97
C VAL A 186 7.96 1.16 -1.28
N ASN A 187 7.46 1.88 -0.26
CA ASN A 187 6.44 2.92 -0.45
C ASN A 187 6.92 4.06 -1.35
N SER A 188 8.17 4.50 -1.18
CA SER A 188 8.78 5.55 -2.02
C SER A 188 9.00 5.05 -3.44
N PHE A 189 9.56 3.85 -3.58
CA PHE A 189 9.83 3.22 -4.86
C PHE A 189 8.56 3.06 -5.71
N VAL A 190 7.49 2.52 -5.12
CA VAL A 190 6.21 2.33 -5.85
C VAL A 190 5.55 3.66 -6.17
N ARG A 191 5.65 4.65 -5.29
CA ARG A 191 5.13 5.99 -5.57
C ARG A 191 5.79 6.60 -6.80
N ASP A 192 7.10 6.48 -6.91
CA ASP A 192 7.85 7.03 -8.04
C ASP A 192 7.49 6.31 -9.34
N PHE A 193 7.18 5.01 -9.27
CA PHE A 193 6.77 4.21 -10.41
C PHE A 193 5.30 4.45 -10.83
N VAL A 194 4.37 4.50 -9.87
CA VAL A 194 2.93 4.56 -10.11
C VAL A 194 2.36 5.95 -9.83
N GLY A 195 3.10 6.80 -9.11
CA GLY A 195 2.66 8.13 -8.69
C GLY A 195 1.60 8.09 -7.58
N GLY A 196 1.75 7.20 -6.61
CA GLY A 196 0.83 7.02 -5.47
C GLY A 196 1.10 7.94 -4.28
N VAL A 197 0.32 7.76 -3.20
CA VAL A 197 0.45 8.50 -1.93
C VAL A 197 1.64 7.98 -1.11
N SER A 198 2.45 8.89 -0.58
CA SER A 198 3.53 8.53 0.36
C SER A 198 2.95 8.17 1.73
N THR A 199 3.34 7.02 2.27
CA THR A 199 3.05 6.62 3.64
C THR A 199 4.25 6.81 4.58
N ASN A 200 5.33 7.41 4.11
CA ASN A 200 6.51 7.67 4.94
C ASN A 200 6.30 8.88 5.86
N ILE A 201 6.38 8.64 7.16
CA ILE A 201 6.26 9.65 8.22
C ILE A 201 7.44 10.66 8.16
N SER A 202 8.60 10.25 7.66
CA SER A 202 9.81 11.07 7.62
C SER A 202 9.78 12.23 6.61
N GLN A 203 8.85 12.24 5.64
CA GLN A 203 8.76 13.34 4.66
C GLN A 203 7.85 14.50 5.09
N GLY A 204 7.11 14.36 6.19
CA GLY A 204 6.24 15.41 6.73
C GLY A 204 6.97 16.49 7.55
N VAL A 205 8.27 16.35 7.81
CA VAL A 205 9.04 17.24 8.71
C VAL A 205 9.92 18.24 7.94
N ASN A 206 10.07 18.09 6.62
CA ASN A 206 11.00 18.90 5.80
C ASN A 206 10.31 19.83 4.77
N ASN A 207 9.01 20.17 4.96
CA ASN A 207 8.34 21.23 4.18
C ASN A 207 7.79 22.32 5.09
#